data_f8a36d26fbec8f45ecf388f8483f1d41
#
_entry.id   f8a36d26fbec8f45ecf388f8483f1d41
#
_cell.length_a   1.000
_cell.length_b   1.000
_cell.length_c   1.000
_cell.angle_alpha   90.00
_cell.angle_beta   90.00
_cell.angle_gamma   90.00
#
_symmetry.space_group_name_H-M   'P 1'
#
loop_
_entity.id
_entity.type
_entity.pdbx_description
1 polymer ?
#
loop_
_entity_poly.entity_id
_entity_poly.type
_entity_poly.pdbx_seq_one_letter_code
_entity_poly.pdbx_strand_id
1 'polypeptide(L)'
;MDTHRNAYCGRNFEYYSEDGFLSGMMSAYEVKAIQDKGVHVVMKHFALNDCEQDRIGLGVWLNEQAAREVYLKAFQAPVEVGNANGVMIAYTRWGAVWSGGNYGLVTGILRNEWGCEGMVITDNVLTQYVNGPDGVLAGVSIYDAMMSFVTDTLPKYKNDPVIVTAMREACHHNLYAIANSCGMNGVGANTTIKVTRPTVVTMSIIIACASTFFCLLGIVMWIIGGIKFRKTEEYKAYKDFKKSLKAAKKA
;
A
#
# COMPACT_ATOMS: atom_id res chain seq x y z
N MET A 1 -4.55 14.25 6.51
CA MET A 1 -4.32 15.66 6.17
C MET A 1 -5.44 16.28 5.34
N ASP A 2 -6.28 15.43 4.70
CA ASP A 2 -7.47 15.96 4.02
C ASP A 2 -8.37 16.74 4.99
N THR A 3 -9.29 17.53 4.46
CA THR A 3 -10.16 18.40 5.27
C THR A 3 -11.49 17.72 5.58
N HIS A 4 -12.18 18.07 6.67
CA HIS A 4 -13.52 17.62 7.02
C HIS A 4 -14.57 18.25 6.08
N ARG A 5 -14.66 17.77 4.85
CA ARG A 5 -15.58 18.30 3.82
C ARG A 5 -16.89 17.55 3.75
N ASN A 6 -16.85 16.25 4.02
CA ASN A 6 -18.02 15.36 3.96
C ASN A 6 -18.26 14.75 5.34
N ALA A 7 -19.41 15.03 5.94
CA ALA A 7 -19.79 14.50 7.24
C ALA A 7 -19.85 12.95 7.29
N TYR A 8 -20.08 12.32 6.15
CA TYR A 8 -20.12 10.86 6.01
C TYR A 8 -18.78 10.24 5.59
N CYS A 9 -17.72 11.02 5.53
CA CYS A 9 -16.39 10.47 5.29
C CYS A 9 -15.95 9.60 6.48
N GLY A 10 -15.77 8.30 6.25
CA GLY A 10 -15.41 7.33 7.28
C GLY A 10 -14.03 7.54 7.91
N ARG A 11 -13.24 8.51 7.40
CA ARG A 11 -11.87 8.81 7.84
C ARG A 11 -11.71 10.20 8.44
N ASN A 12 -12.80 10.93 8.73
CA ASN A 12 -12.72 12.23 9.38
C ASN A 12 -11.94 12.20 10.71
N PHE A 13 -11.93 11.07 11.42
CA PHE A 13 -11.15 10.89 12.65
C PHE A 13 -9.62 10.98 12.46
N GLU A 14 -9.13 10.87 11.21
CA GLU A 14 -7.70 10.99 10.86
C GLU A 14 -7.33 12.43 10.44
N TYR A 15 -8.29 13.34 10.32
CA TYR A 15 -8.11 14.69 9.83
C TYR A 15 -8.20 15.69 10.98
N TYR A 16 -7.54 16.83 10.84
CA TYR A 16 -7.45 17.81 11.94
C TYR A 16 -8.65 18.74 12.00
N SER A 17 -9.14 19.23 10.85
CA SER A 17 -10.18 20.25 10.79
C SER A 17 -10.82 20.33 9.40
N GLU A 18 -11.95 21.03 9.31
CA GLU A 18 -12.53 21.54 8.07
C GLU A 18 -11.76 22.72 7.49
N ASP A 19 -10.98 23.42 8.33
CA ASP A 19 -10.14 24.55 7.93
C ASP A 19 -8.76 24.05 7.48
N GLY A 20 -8.41 24.32 6.20
CA GLY A 20 -7.15 23.89 5.62
C GLY A 20 -5.93 24.58 6.26
N PHE A 21 -6.05 25.83 6.75
CA PHE A 21 -4.97 26.52 7.44
C PHE A 21 -4.72 25.91 8.81
N LEU A 22 -5.76 25.71 9.61
CA LEU A 22 -5.65 25.07 10.92
C LEU A 22 -5.08 23.65 10.79
N SER A 23 -5.61 22.86 9.85
CA SER A 23 -5.11 21.50 9.55
C SER A 23 -3.63 21.54 9.18
N GLY A 24 -3.24 22.48 8.31
CA GLY A 24 -1.87 22.64 7.87
C GLY A 24 -0.92 22.99 9.00
N MET A 25 -1.27 23.95 9.84
CA MET A 25 -0.42 24.37 10.95
C MET A 25 -0.30 23.30 12.05
N MET A 26 -1.41 22.67 12.45
CA MET A 26 -1.38 21.58 13.42
C MET A 26 -0.44 20.46 12.97
N SER A 27 -0.60 20.02 11.75
CA SER A 27 0.22 18.96 11.18
C SER A 27 1.67 19.38 10.94
N ALA A 28 1.95 20.64 10.61
CA ALA A 28 3.32 21.12 10.42
C ALA A 28 4.15 20.97 11.71
N TYR A 29 3.60 21.33 12.84
CA TYR A 29 4.28 21.20 14.13
C TYR A 29 4.38 19.72 14.57
N GLU A 30 3.37 18.90 14.31
CA GLU A 30 3.44 17.48 14.59
C GLU A 30 4.50 16.78 13.73
N VAL A 31 4.50 17.00 12.41
CA VAL A 31 5.51 16.49 11.48
C VAL A 31 6.90 16.89 11.92
N LYS A 32 7.10 18.19 12.21
CA LYS A 32 8.39 18.68 12.67
C LYS A 32 8.86 17.99 13.95
N ALA A 33 8.01 17.90 14.96
CA ALA A 33 8.34 17.30 16.24
C ALA A 33 8.72 15.81 16.12
N ILE A 34 8.04 15.06 15.24
CA ILE A 34 8.33 13.66 14.98
C ILE A 34 9.65 13.52 14.20
N GLN A 35 9.85 14.34 13.16
CA GLN A 35 11.06 14.29 12.33
C GLN A 35 12.31 14.77 13.09
N ASP A 36 12.19 15.70 14.03
CA ASP A 36 13.27 16.12 14.93
C ASP A 36 13.80 14.95 15.81
N LYS A 37 13.02 13.84 15.93
CA LYS A 37 13.46 12.59 16.57
C LYS A 37 14.04 11.58 15.57
N GLY A 38 14.19 11.94 14.31
CA GLY A 38 14.68 11.09 13.25
C GLY A 38 13.64 10.14 12.65
N VAL A 39 12.39 10.23 13.07
CA VAL A 39 11.33 9.38 12.52
C VAL A 39 10.79 10.00 11.23
N HIS A 40 10.79 9.23 10.15
CA HIS A 40 10.25 9.67 8.87
C HIS A 40 8.71 9.72 8.91
N VAL A 41 8.14 10.83 8.47
CA VAL A 41 6.68 11.05 8.43
C VAL A 41 6.19 11.03 6.99
N VAL A 42 5.08 10.34 6.75
CA VAL A 42 4.40 10.32 5.45
C VAL A 42 3.00 10.90 5.63
N MET A 43 2.79 12.09 5.08
CA MET A 43 1.48 12.76 5.10
C MET A 43 0.54 12.15 4.07
N LYS A 44 -0.75 12.02 4.39
CA LYS A 44 -1.73 11.38 3.50
C LYS A 44 -3.12 12.01 3.61
N HIS A 45 -3.93 11.87 2.58
CA HIS A 45 -3.64 11.38 1.23
C HIS A 45 -3.63 12.56 0.26
N PHE A 46 -2.56 12.76 -0.43
CA PHE A 46 -2.36 13.87 -1.34
C PHE A 46 -2.85 13.54 -2.75
N ALA A 47 -3.95 14.14 -3.20
CA ALA A 47 -4.83 15.04 -2.52
C ALA A 47 -6.30 14.74 -2.84
N LEU A 48 -7.23 15.48 -2.21
CA LEU A 48 -8.67 15.44 -2.51
C LEU A 48 -9.36 14.13 -2.06
N ASN A 49 -8.89 13.48 -1.00
CA ASN A 49 -9.50 12.26 -0.45
C ASN A 49 -10.45 12.57 0.73
N ASP A 50 -11.35 13.48 0.53
CA ASP A 50 -12.36 13.87 1.51
C ASP A 50 -13.67 13.07 1.43
N CYS A 51 -13.71 12.02 0.60
CA CYS A 51 -14.78 11.04 0.48
C CYS A 51 -14.22 9.65 0.27
N GLU A 52 -14.63 8.68 1.10
CA GLU A 52 -14.16 7.29 1.04
C GLU A 52 -14.97 6.41 0.09
N GLN A 53 -16.23 6.81 -0.20
CA GLN A 53 -17.07 6.03 -1.10
C GLN A 53 -16.55 6.11 -2.53
N ASP A 54 -16.32 4.95 -3.14
CA ASP A 54 -15.85 4.80 -4.52
C ASP A 54 -14.56 5.57 -4.86
N ARG A 55 -13.72 5.86 -3.84
CA ARG A 55 -12.51 6.68 -3.96
C ARG A 55 -11.52 6.21 -5.03
N ILE A 56 -11.48 4.90 -5.34
CA ILE A 56 -10.68 4.35 -6.43
C ILE A 56 -11.33 4.69 -7.78
N GLY A 57 -11.08 5.83 -8.32
CA GLY A 57 -11.67 6.28 -9.57
C GLY A 57 -12.58 7.48 -9.44
N LEU A 58 -12.82 7.93 -8.21
CA LEU A 58 -13.56 9.16 -7.95
C LEU A 58 -12.84 10.36 -8.59
N GLY A 59 -13.51 11.01 -9.55
CA GLY A 59 -13.05 12.26 -10.16
C GLY A 59 -13.56 13.45 -9.37
N VAL A 60 -12.64 14.25 -8.83
CA VAL A 60 -12.95 15.50 -8.12
C VAL A 60 -12.71 16.67 -9.06
N TRP A 61 -13.74 17.51 -9.27
CA TRP A 61 -13.69 18.65 -10.16
C TRP A 61 -13.75 19.94 -9.35
N LEU A 62 -12.73 20.75 -9.46
CA LEU A 62 -12.62 22.03 -8.76
C LEU A 62 -11.73 22.99 -9.58
N ASN A 63 -11.89 24.29 -9.33
CA ASN A 63 -10.97 25.27 -9.88
C ASN A 63 -9.68 25.35 -9.05
N GLU A 64 -8.66 25.98 -9.60
CA GLU A 64 -7.34 26.09 -8.96
C GLU A 64 -7.39 26.85 -7.64
N GLN A 65 -8.21 27.91 -7.54
CA GLN A 65 -8.36 28.69 -6.31
C GLN A 65 -8.89 27.80 -5.19
N ALA A 66 -9.98 27.07 -5.40
CA ALA A 66 -10.53 26.17 -4.40
C ALA A 66 -9.54 25.06 -4.01
N ALA A 67 -8.79 24.54 -4.99
CA ALA A 67 -7.76 23.56 -4.72
C ALA A 67 -6.70 24.11 -3.76
N ARG A 68 -6.13 25.27 -4.07
CA ARG A 68 -5.02 25.86 -3.31
C ARG A 68 -5.44 26.41 -1.96
N GLU A 69 -6.58 27.07 -1.88
CA GLU A 69 -7.00 27.76 -0.65
C GLU A 69 -7.65 26.82 0.37
N VAL A 70 -8.22 25.71 -0.07
CA VAL A 70 -8.96 24.77 0.78
C VAL A 70 -8.24 23.43 0.92
N TYR A 71 -8.13 22.67 -0.18
CA TYR A 71 -7.72 21.27 -0.11
C TYR A 71 -6.20 21.09 0.01
N LEU A 72 -5.44 21.82 -0.78
CA LEU A 72 -3.98 21.73 -0.77
C LEU A 72 -3.37 22.51 0.40
N LYS A 73 -4.11 23.46 0.97
CA LYS A 73 -3.64 24.27 2.09
C LYS A 73 -3.24 23.46 3.31
N ALA A 74 -3.97 22.37 3.57
CA ALA A 74 -3.66 21.45 4.66
C ALA A 74 -2.30 20.74 4.48
N PHE A 75 -1.85 20.53 3.24
CA PHE A 75 -0.57 19.88 2.91
C PHE A 75 0.59 20.87 2.76
N GLN A 76 0.32 22.11 2.47
CA GLN A 76 1.34 23.13 2.22
C GLN A 76 2.21 23.40 3.45
N ALA A 77 1.60 23.73 4.58
CA ALA A 77 2.34 24.09 5.79
C ALA A 77 3.22 22.95 6.34
N PRO A 78 2.79 21.68 6.37
CA PRO A 78 3.68 20.57 6.73
C PRO A 78 4.94 20.47 5.87
N VAL A 79 4.86 20.81 4.57
CA VAL A 79 6.05 20.82 3.69
C VAL A 79 6.90 22.06 3.99
N GLU A 80 6.33 23.25 3.90
CA GLU A 80 7.09 24.51 3.99
C GLU A 80 7.58 24.83 5.42
N VAL A 81 6.79 24.54 6.44
CA VAL A 81 7.09 24.85 7.86
C VAL A 81 7.57 23.59 8.61
N GLY A 82 6.92 22.44 8.37
CA GLY A 82 7.23 21.17 9.02
C GLY A 82 8.41 20.42 8.39
N ASN A 83 8.86 20.83 7.21
CA ASN A 83 9.90 20.17 6.41
C ASN A 83 9.60 18.68 6.18
N ALA A 84 8.35 18.37 5.83
CA ALA A 84 7.90 16.99 5.64
C ALA A 84 8.68 16.28 4.54
N ASN A 85 9.20 15.09 4.86
CA ASN A 85 10.03 14.28 3.97
C ASN A 85 9.28 13.14 3.27
N GLY A 86 7.96 13.05 3.43
CA GLY A 86 7.17 12.01 2.81
C GLY A 86 5.72 12.41 2.58
N VAL A 87 5.18 11.98 1.44
CA VAL A 87 3.78 12.20 1.05
C VAL A 87 3.22 10.94 0.43
N MET A 88 2.00 10.56 0.84
CA MET A 88 1.26 9.46 0.22
C MET A 88 0.17 10.01 -0.68
N ILE A 89 0.17 9.55 -1.93
CA ILE A 89 -0.79 9.95 -2.96
C ILE A 89 -2.17 9.32 -2.68
N ALA A 90 -3.22 10.10 -2.93
CA ALA A 90 -4.59 9.61 -2.86
C ALA A 90 -4.98 8.70 -4.03
N TYR A 91 -6.03 7.88 -3.84
CA TYR A 91 -6.66 7.11 -4.90
C TYR A 91 -7.42 7.97 -5.90
N THR A 92 -7.87 9.13 -5.47
CA THR A 92 -8.73 10.05 -6.22
C THR A 92 -8.06 10.60 -7.47
N ARG A 93 -8.89 11.13 -8.35
CA ARG A 93 -8.48 11.82 -9.56
C ARG A 93 -8.79 13.29 -9.45
N TRP A 94 -7.88 14.14 -9.88
CA TRP A 94 -8.20 15.54 -10.15
C TRP A 94 -8.70 15.63 -11.60
N GLY A 95 -9.99 15.83 -11.75
CA GLY A 95 -10.65 15.64 -13.04
C GLY A 95 -10.56 14.18 -13.49
N ALA A 96 -10.00 13.96 -14.66
CA ALA A 96 -9.81 12.63 -15.22
C ALA A 96 -8.45 11.98 -14.87
N VAL A 97 -7.49 12.76 -14.35
CA VAL A 97 -6.11 12.30 -14.10
C VAL A 97 -5.98 11.84 -12.66
N TRP A 98 -5.48 10.62 -12.44
CA TRP A 98 -5.12 10.16 -11.11
C TRP A 98 -4.12 11.11 -10.43
N SER A 99 -4.32 11.41 -9.15
CA SER A 99 -3.49 12.38 -8.42
C SER A 99 -1.99 12.08 -8.53
N GLY A 100 -1.58 10.81 -8.48
CA GLY A 100 -0.17 10.41 -8.64
C GLY A 100 0.36 10.45 -10.07
N GLY A 101 -0.49 10.49 -11.08
CA GLY A 101 -0.12 10.71 -12.49
C GLY A 101 -0.20 12.18 -12.90
N ASN A 102 -0.57 13.06 -11.99
CA ASN A 102 -0.72 14.49 -12.26
C ASN A 102 0.62 15.23 -12.02
N TYR A 103 1.37 15.46 -13.09
CA TYR A 103 2.65 16.17 -13.02
C TYR A 103 2.53 17.57 -12.40
N GLY A 104 1.48 18.32 -12.75
CA GLY A 104 1.24 19.65 -12.17
C GLY A 104 1.06 19.63 -10.67
N LEU A 105 0.41 18.57 -10.14
CA LEU A 105 0.20 18.40 -8.71
C LEU A 105 1.48 17.93 -8.00
N VAL A 106 2.09 16.84 -8.47
CA VAL A 106 3.20 16.19 -7.76
C VAL A 106 4.52 16.93 -7.99
N THR A 107 4.88 17.19 -9.23
CA THR A 107 6.13 17.91 -9.53
C THR A 107 5.93 19.42 -9.48
N GLY A 108 4.86 19.94 -10.08
CA GLY A 108 4.63 21.38 -10.14
C GLY A 108 4.44 22.00 -8.76
N ILE A 109 3.42 21.58 -8.04
CA ILE A 109 3.04 22.17 -6.75
C ILE A 109 3.90 21.60 -5.62
N LEU A 110 3.86 20.27 -5.40
CA LEU A 110 4.48 19.68 -4.21
C LEU A 110 6.00 19.86 -4.20
N ARG A 111 6.68 19.58 -5.33
CA ARG A 111 8.15 19.64 -5.39
C ARG A 111 8.67 21.04 -5.71
N ASN A 112 8.20 21.66 -6.81
CA ASN A 112 8.79 22.90 -7.31
C ASN A 112 8.31 24.13 -6.54
N GLU A 113 7.01 24.21 -6.22
CA GLU A 113 6.50 25.38 -5.49
C GLU A 113 6.76 25.27 -3.98
N TRP A 114 6.50 24.11 -3.36
CA TRP A 114 6.64 23.94 -1.92
C TRP A 114 7.98 23.38 -1.47
N GLY A 115 8.82 22.91 -2.39
CA GLY A 115 10.17 22.42 -2.10
C GLY A 115 10.25 21.05 -1.44
N CYS A 116 9.30 20.15 -1.67
CA CYS A 116 9.34 18.80 -1.11
C CYS A 116 10.41 17.94 -1.79
N GLU A 117 11.53 17.73 -1.11
CA GLU A 117 12.64 16.86 -1.57
C GLU A 117 12.43 15.37 -1.21
N GLY A 118 11.47 15.08 -0.34
CA GLY A 118 11.25 13.76 0.20
C GLY A 118 10.57 12.77 -0.75
N MET A 119 10.31 11.58 -0.25
CA MET A 119 9.67 10.52 -1.02
C MET A 119 8.18 10.79 -1.25
N VAL A 120 7.68 10.34 -2.39
CA VAL A 120 6.26 10.30 -2.71
C VAL A 120 5.87 8.86 -2.98
N ILE A 121 5.00 8.31 -2.12
CA ILE A 121 4.53 6.94 -2.19
C ILE A 121 3.07 6.89 -2.63
N THR A 122 2.67 5.86 -3.36
CA THR A 122 1.24 5.62 -3.63
C THR A 122 0.52 5.17 -2.36
N ASP A 123 -0.79 5.36 -2.28
CA ASP A 123 -1.63 4.51 -1.43
C ASP A 123 -1.57 3.05 -1.95
N ASN A 124 -2.08 2.10 -1.18
CA ASN A 124 -1.95 0.68 -1.48
C ASN A 124 -2.54 0.32 -2.85
N VAL A 125 -1.71 -0.24 -3.72
CA VAL A 125 -2.12 -0.62 -5.08
C VAL A 125 -2.78 -1.99 -5.07
N LEU A 126 -4.08 -2.01 -4.79
CA LEU A 126 -4.91 -3.23 -4.77
C LEU A 126 -5.51 -3.57 -6.14
N THR A 127 -5.64 -2.57 -7.01
CA THR A 127 -6.26 -2.71 -8.34
C THR A 127 -5.46 -1.93 -9.40
N GLN A 128 -5.79 -2.11 -10.68
CA GLN A 128 -5.12 -1.44 -11.80
C GLN A 128 -5.54 0.04 -11.98
N TYR A 129 -5.61 0.82 -10.91
CA TYR A 129 -5.89 2.26 -11.00
C TYR A 129 -4.65 3.12 -11.28
N VAL A 130 -3.47 2.54 -11.09
CA VAL A 130 -2.16 3.20 -11.25
C VAL A 130 -1.55 2.83 -12.59
N ASN A 131 -1.09 3.83 -13.33
CA ASN A 131 -0.15 3.65 -14.44
C ASN A 131 1.27 3.95 -13.92
N GLY A 132 2.13 2.94 -13.85
CA GLY A 132 3.50 3.08 -13.33
C GLY A 132 4.33 4.13 -14.06
N PRO A 133 4.42 4.12 -15.40
CA PRO A 133 5.10 5.17 -16.16
C PRO A 133 4.58 6.58 -15.88
N ASP A 134 3.27 6.79 -15.87
CA ASP A 134 2.68 8.12 -15.61
C ASP A 134 3.02 8.59 -14.19
N GLY A 135 2.97 7.70 -13.21
CA GLY A 135 3.30 8.03 -11.83
C GLY A 135 4.76 8.43 -11.66
N VAL A 136 5.71 7.67 -12.19
CA VAL A 136 7.13 8.01 -12.08
C VAL A 136 7.48 9.30 -12.82
N LEU A 137 6.87 9.54 -13.98
CA LEU A 137 7.01 10.79 -14.73
C LEU A 137 6.42 11.99 -13.98
N ALA A 138 5.33 11.77 -13.23
CA ALA A 138 4.74 12.81 -12.40
C ALA A 138 5.52 13.09 -11.11
N GLY A 139 6.46 12.23 -10.70
CA GLY A 139 7.28 12.41 -9.51
C GLY A 139 6.99 11.46 -8.34
N VAL A 140 6.17 10.42 -8.55
CA VAL A 140 5.98 9.32 -7.58
C VAL A 140 7.27 8.50 -7.52
N SER A 141 7.73 8.20 -6.31
CA SER A 141 9.02 7.54 -6.10
C SER A 141 8.91 6.13 -5.54
N ILE A 142 7.79 5.76 -4.92
CA ILE A 142 7.53 4.42 -4.38
C ILE A 142 6.10 4.00 -4.72
N TYR A 143 5.95 2.73 -5.09
CA TYR A 143 4.65 2.10 -5.28
C TYR A 143 4.41 1.10 -4.16
N ASP A 144 3.40 1.35 -3.31
CA ASP A 144 2.95 0.41 -2.28
C ASP A 144 2.07 -0.66 -2.93
N ALA A 145 2.72 -1.58 -3.63
CA ALA A 145 2.06 -2.61 -4.43
C ALA A 145 2.18 -3.98 -3.78
N MET A 146 1.05 -4.54 -3.35
CA MET A 146 0.98 -5.94 -2.91
C MET A 146 1.05 -6.92 -4.08
N MET A 147 0.78 -6.45 -5.30
CA MET A 147 0.78 -7.27 -6.51
C MET A 147 1.79 -6.72 -7.51
N SER A 148 2.47 -7.62 -8.22
CA SER A 148 3.56 -7.31 -9.15
C SER A 148 3.14 -6.54 -10.41
N PHE A 149 1.84 -6.50 -10.76
CA PHE A 149 1.37 -5.94 -12.02
C PHE A 149 1.71 -4.44 -12.24
N VAL A 150 1.94 -3.67 -11.18
CA VAL A 150 2.38 -2.26 -11.28
C VAL A 150 3.88 -2.19 -11.47
N THR A 151 4.62 -2.95 -10.69
CA THR A 151 6.09 -2.99 -10.75
C THR A 151 6.59 -3.66 -12.02
N ASP A 152 5.86 -4.65 -12.54
CA ASP A 152 6.21 -5.37 -13.77
C ASP A 152 6.12 -4.51 -15.03
N THR A 153 5.47 -3.33 -14.98
CA THR A 153 5.40 -2.44 -16.14
C THR A 153 6.66 -1.61 -16.33
N LEU A 154 7.28 -1.13 -15.26
CA LEU A 154 8.47 -0.27 -15.32
C LEU A 154 9.69 -0.93 -15.99
N PRO A 155 10.01 -2.22 -15.75
CA PRO A 155 11.13 -2.90 -16.42
C PRO A 155 11.04 -2.90 -17.94
N LYS A 156 9.84 -2.78 -18.53
CA LYS A 156 9.65 -2.69 -19.99
C LYS A 156 10.27 -1.41 -20.58
N TYR A 157 10.38 -0.37 -19.77
CA TYR A 157 10.89 0.95 -20.16
C TYR A 157 12.38 1.16 -19.82
N LYS A 158 13.13 0.10 -19.49
CA LYS A 158 14.56 0.18 -19.13
C LYS A 158 15.46 0.86 -20.16
N ASN A 159 15.03 0.91 -21.42
CA ASN A 159 15.76 1.55 -22.52
C ASN A 159 15.15 2.91 -22.92
N ASP A 160 14.09 3.36 -22.25
CA ASP A 160 13.51 4.68 -22.47
C ASP A 160 14.26 5.72 -21.63
N PRO A 161 15.00 6.67 -22.24
CA PRO A 161 15.82 7.61 -21.48
C PRO A 161 15.01 8.54 -20.59
N VAL A 162 13.76 8.86 -20.97
CA VAL A 162 12.89 9.75 -20.19
C VAL A 162 12.43 9.04 -18.91
N ILE A 163 11.93 7.82 -19.06
CA ILE A 163 11.49 7.01 -17.90
C ILE A 163 12.68 6.67 -16.99
N VAL A 164 13.83 6.31 -17.56
CA VAL A 164 15.05 6.02 -16.78
C VAL A 164 15.51 7.24 -15.98
N THR A 165 15.46 8.44 -16.57
CA THR A 165 15.77 9.68 -15.86
C THR A 165 14.81 9.91 -14.71
N ALA A 166 13.50 9.77 -14.94
CA ALA A 166 12.49 9.90 -13.89
C ALA A 166 12.68 8.85 -12.76
N MET A 167 13.04 7.61 -13.09
CA MET A 167 13.36 6.58 -12.08
C MET A 167 14.61 6.95 -11.26
N ARG A 168 15.62 7.60 -11.85
CA ARG A 168 16.79 8.09 -11.11
C ARG A 168 16.41 9.19 -10.13
N GLU A 169 15.58 10.14 -10.53
CA GLU A 169 15.04 11.17 -9.63
C GLU A 169 14.20 10.54 -8.51
N ALA A 170 13.36 9.56 -8.83
CA ALA A 170 12.62 8.80 -7.82
C ALA A 170 13.55 8.14 -6.79
N CYS A 171 14.65 7.52 -7.22
CA CYS A 171 15.68 6.97 -6.34
C CYS A 171 16.36 8.05 -5.48
N HIS A 172 16.63 9.22 -6.07
CA HIS A 172 17.22 10.36 -5.34
C HIS A 172 16.32 10.79 -4.18
N HIS A 173 15.04 11.02 -4.43
CA HIS A 173 14.07 11.39 -3.40
C HIS A 173 13.93 10.34 -2.29
N ASN A 174 13.96 9.05 -2.64
CA ASN A 174 13.93 7.97 -1.65
C ASN A 174 15.20 7.95 -0.79
N LEU A 175 16.36 8.11 -1.40
CA LEU A 175 17.63 8.16 -0.67
C LEU A 175 17.74 9.41 0.21
N TYR A 176 17.23 10.56 -0.26
CA TYR A 176 17.13 11.77 0.54
C TYR A 176 16.28 11.54 1.80
N ALA A 177 15.09 10.96 1.66
CA ALA A 177 14.22 10.66 2.79
C ALA A 177 14.89 9.71 3.79
N ILE A 178 15.58 8.66 3.32
CA ILE A 178 16.31 7.71 4.16
C ILE A 178 17.48 8.40 4.86
N ALA A 179 18.26 9.21 4.14
CA ALA A 179 19.44 9.91 4.68
C ALA A 179 19.07 10.90 5.80
N ASN A 180 17.88 11.49 5.71
CA ASN A 180 17.34 12.43 6.71
C ASN A 180 16.49 11.74 7.79
N SER A 181 16.63 10.42 7.97
CA SER A 181 15.90 9.65 8.97
C SER A 181 16.84 8.86 9.88
N CYS A 182 16.31 8.34 10.99
CA CYS A 182 17.04 7.43 11.88
C CYS A 182 17.44 6.09 11.22
N GLY A 183 16.94 5.81 10.02
CA GLY A 183 17.33 4.63 9.25
C GLY A 183 18.82 4.57 8.91
N MET A 184 19.50 5.73 8.92
CA MET A 184 20.95 5.82 8.71
C MET A 184 21.76 5.79 10.01
N ASN A 185 21.13 5.74 11.17
CA ASN A 185 21.84 5.69 12.45
C ASN A 185 22.69 4.43 12.56
N GLY A 186 23.99 4.62 12.77
CA GLY A 186 24.95 3.52 12.83
C GLY A 186 25.37 2.92 11.47
N VAL A 187 24.91 3.50 10.37
CA VAL A 187 25.32 3.09 9.01
C VAL A 187 26.45 4.02 8.53
N GLY A 188 27.58 3.46 8.16
CA GLY A 188 28.76 4.18 7.64
C GLY A 188 29.40 3.42 6.49
N ALA A 189 30.47 4.00 5.92
CA ALA A 189 31.15 3.45 4.74
C ALA A 189 31.67 2.00 4.94
N ASN A 190 31.96 1.61 6.17
CA ASN A 190 32.46 0.27 6.52
C ASN A 190 31.37 -0.65 7.11
N THR A 191 30.10 -0.24 7.06
CA THR A 191 29.02 -1.04 7.61
C THR A 191 28.76 -2.26 6.72
N THR A 192 28.82 -3.44 7.32
CA THR A 192 28.44 -4.69 6.63
C THR A 192 26.99 -5.02 6.97
N ILE A 193 26.14 -5.05 5.95
CA ILE A 193 24.73 -5.43 6.11
C ILE A 193 24.63 -6.95 6.00
N LYS A 194 24.30 -7.62 7.11
CA LYS A 194 23.99 -9.05 7.13
C LYS A 194 22.49 -9.25 7.10
N VAL A 195 22.00 -9.74 5.97
CA VAL A 195 20.57 -10.12 5.86
C VAL A 195 20.37 -11.45 6.57
N THR A 196 19.63 -11.46 7.65
CA THR A 196 19.24 -12.67 8.37
C THR A 196 17.74 -12.92 8.24
N ARG A 197 17.37 -14.19 8.12
CA ARG A 197 15.96 -14.54 8.13
C ARG A 197 15.37 -14.26 9.51
N PRO A 198 14.29 -13.48 9.63
CA PRO A 198 13.63 -13.23 10.93
C PRO A 198 13.23 -14.54 11.61
N THR A 199 13.38 -14.61 12.92
CA THR A 199 13.01 -15.80 13.72
C THR A 199 11.56 -16.20 13.48
N VAL A 200 10.65 -15.23 13.36
CA VAL A 200 9.23 -15.46 13.06
C VAL A 200 9.03 -16.24 11.76
N VAL A 201 9.77 -15.88 10.70
CA VAL A 201 9.69 -16.59 9.40
C VAL A 201 10.18 -18.03 9.54
N THR A 202 11.28 -18.24 10.27
CA THR A 202 11.80 -19.60 10.53
C THR A 202 10.80 -20.44 11.32
N MET A 203 10.21 -19.88 12.38
CA MET A 203 9.17 -20.53 13.17
C MET A 203 7.93 -20.85 12.32
N SER A 204 7.48 -19.94 11.49
CA SER A 204 6.33 -20.17 10.58
C SER A 204 6.58 -21.31 9.62
N ILE A 205 7.78 -21.43 9.07
CA ILE A 205 8.16 -22.54 8.18
C ILE A 205 8.14 -23.88 8.96
N ILE A 206 8.69 -23.91 10.18
CA ILE A 206 8.69 -25.11 11.03
C ILE A 206 7.24 -25.55 11.31
N ILE A 207 6.37 -24.62 11.71
CA ILE A 207 4.96 -24.90 11.99
C ILE A 207 4.26 -25.41 10.74
N ALA A 208 4.48 -24.79 9.59
CA ALA A 208 3.89 -25.22 8.31
C ALA A 208 4.33 -26.63 7.93
N CYS A 209 5.62 -26.94 8.06
CA CYS A 209 6.14 -28.28 7.81
C CYS A 209 5.55 -29.34 8.78
N ALA A 210 5.47 -29.02 10.06
CA ALA A 210 4.88 -29.91 11.05
C ALA A 210 3.38 -30.15 10.78
N SER A 211 2.63 -29.10 10.48
CA SER A 211 1.21 -29.20 10.15
C SER A 211 0.98 -30.06 8.90
N THR A 212 1.77 -29.86 7.87
CA THR A 212 1.71 -30.67 6.64
C THR A 212 1.99 -32.14 6.94
N PHE A 213 3.01 -32.43 7.75
CA PHE A 213 3.32 -33.80 8.17
C PHE A 213 2.16 -34.48 8.89
N PHE A 214 1.54 -33.80 9.87
CA PHE A 214 0.41 -34.34 10.60
C PHE A 214 -0.84 -34.52 9.71
N CYS A 215 -1.07 -33.62 8.77
CA CYS A 215 -2.14 -33.77 7.79
C CYS A 215 -1.93 -35.03 6.92
N LEU A 216 -0.73 -35.22 6.41
CA LEU A 216 -0.39 -36.40 5.60
C LEU A 216 -0.52 -37.68 6.43
N LEU A 217 -0.05 -37.70 7.67
CA LEU A 217 -0.22 -38.80 8.58
C LEU A 217 -1.69 -39.12 8.82
N GLY A 218 -2.52 -38.11 9.05
CA GLY A 218 -3.97 -38.26 9.20
C GLY A 218 -4.64 -38.87 7.98
N ILE A 219 -4.26 -38.45 6.78
CA ILE A 219 -4.75 -39.00 5.52
C ILE A 219 -4.37 -40.49 5.40
N VAL A 220 -3.12 -40.84 5.70
CA VAL A 220 -2.65 -42.24 5.67
C VAL A 220 -3.43 -43.10 6.65
N MET A 221 -3.61 -42.62 7.90
CA MET A 221 -4.40 -43.32 8.90
C MET A 221 -5.87 -43.50 8.47
N TRP A 222 -6.47 -42.47 7.88
CA TRP A 222 -7.83 -42.55 7.33
C TRP A 222 -7.95 -43.58 6.21
N ILE A 223 -6.98 -43.63 5.28
CA ILE A 223 -6.93 -44.62 4.21
C ILE A 223 -6.82 -46.05 4.79
N ILE A 224 -5.88 -46.24 5.75
CA ILE A 224 -5.68 -47.55 6.40
C ILE A 224 -6.95 -47.97 7.15
N GLY A 225 -7.56 -47.02 7.88
CA GLY A 225 -8.84 -47.25 8.60
C GLY A 225 -9.95 -47.64 7.63
N GLY A 226 -10.05 -46.93 6.50
CA GLY A 226 -11.02 -47.24 5.44
C GLY A 226 -10.82 -48.63 4.81
N ILE A 227 -9.56 -49.02 4.59
CA ILE A 227 -9.24 -50.36 4.08
C ILE A 227 -9.62 -51.46 5.10
N LYS A 228 -9.29 -51.21 6.39
CA LYS A 228 -9.66 -52.17 7.49
C LYS A 228 -11.17 -52.27 7.60
N PHE A 229 -11.89 -51.14 7.60
CA PHE A 229 -13.35 -51.06 7.72
C PHE A 229 -14.03 -51.85 6.57
N ARG A 230 -13.54 -51.73 5.34
CA ARG A 230 -14.08 -52.44 4.16
C ARG A 230 -13.99 -53.99 4.28
N LYS A 231 -13.15 -54.51 5.17
CA LYS A 231 -13.00 -55.94 5.45
C LYS A 231 -13.93 -56.43 6.54
N THR A 232 -14.64 -55.56 7.25
CA THR A 232 -15.55 -55.92 8.35
C THR A 232 -16.88 -56.48 7.83
N GLU A 233 -17.54 -57.31 8.62
CA GLU A 233 -18.88 -57.83 8.32
C GLU A 233 -19.92 -56.71 8.28
N GLU A 234 -19.75 -55.65 9.11
CA GLU A 234 -20.60 -54.47 9.10
C GLU A 234 -20.60 -53.78 7.75
N TYR A 235 -19.45 -53.64 7.10
CA TYR A 235 -19.35 -53.02 5.76
C TYR A 235 -20.02 -53.90 4.69
N LYS A 236 -19.91 -55.24 4.79
CA LYS A 236 -20.59 -56.17 3.91
C LYS A 236 -22.11 -56.02 4.02
N ALA A 237 -22.62 -56.03 5.26
CA ALA A 237 -24.04 -55.80 5.54
C ALA A 237 -24.57 -54.48 5.02
N TYR A 238 -23.78 -53.38 5.22
CA TYR A 238 -24.10 -52.07 4.66
C TYR A 238 -24.18 -52.05 3.13
N LYS A 239 -23.26 -52.76 2.49
CA LYS A 239 -23.22 -52.87 1.01
C LYS A 239 -24.45 -53.60 0.46
N ASP A 240 -24.85 -54.69 1.14
CA ASP A 240 -26.02 -55.45 0.76
C ASP A 240 -27.33 -54.71 1.00
N PHE A 241 -27.43 -54.00 2.11
CA PHE A 241 -28.55 -53.07 2.38
C PHE A 241 -28.64 -51.95 1.32
N LYS A 242 -27.53 -51.39 0.92
CA LYS A 242 -27.52 -50.35 -0.14
C LYS A 242 -27.89 -50.90 -1.51
N LYS A 243 -27.61 -52.17 -1.78
CA LYS A 243 -28.08 -52.87 -3.02
C LYS A 243 -29.59 -53.10 -2.99
N SER A 244 -30.13 -53.52 -1.83
CA SER A 244 -31.59 -53.73 -1.69
C SER A 244 -32.37 -52.42 -1.86
N LEU A 245 -31.87 -51.32 -1.28
CA LEU A 245 -32.48 -49.98 -1.48
C LEU A 245 -32.47 -49.52 -2.95
N LYS A 246 -31.39 -49.84 -3.69
CA LYS A 246 -31.33 -49.50 -5.11
C LYS A 246 -32.28 -50.37 -5.95
N ALA A 247 -32.47 -51.62 -5.57
CA ALA A 247 -33.44 -52.50 -6.25
C ALA A 247 -34.89 -52.05 -5.99
N ALA A 248 -35.20 -51.68 -4.73
CA ALA A 248 -36.53 -51.19 -4.37
C ALA A 248 -36.90 -49.83 -5.02
N LYS A 249 -35.91 -49.02 -5.41
CA LYS A 249 -36.14 -47.75 -6.13
C LYS A 249 -36.31 -47.93 -7.64
N LYS A 250 -36.02 -49.14 -8.17
CA LYS A 250 -36.17 -49.44 -9.60
C LYS A 250 -37.42 -50.27 -9.90
N ALA A 251 -38.05 -50.83 -8.89
CA ALA A 251 -39.36 -51.46 -8.94
C ALA A 251 -40.47 -50.41 -8.63
#